data_013cddcc1f3fe19535a293d1543c1f8e
#
_entry.id   013cddcc1f3fe19535a293d1543c1f8e
#
_cell.length_a   1.000
_cell.length_b   1.000
_cell.length_c   1.000
_cell.angle_alpha   90.00
_cell.angle_beta   90.00
_cell.angle_gamma   90.00
#
_symmetry.space_group_name_H-M   'P 1'
#
loop_
_entity.id
_entity.type
_entity.pdbx_description
1 polymer ?
#
loop_
_entity_poly.entity_id
_entity_poly.type
_entity_poly.pdbx_seq_one_letter_code
_entity_poly.pdbx_strand_id
1 'polypeptide(L)'
;MLGNIPGKERRKYMPDYVVYDLETTGISCQRDEVIEISAIRVRGGHPVSTFTQLVNPGRPIPYGASSVNHIYDNMVADKPGFSQVLGEFLDFIGDDVLVGHNIKRFDMNFIYRDCQRYFGQTIDNDYIDTLHMAKQCFPAWKHRRLENLAEHYGISTQGAHRALQDCHMNQQVFELMAQDIAKAANNGGGVHQLGNLNFGQIGEMQGNSSPQGENRYCPRCHSTLKKRKGRFGYFWGCSGFPNCRYTENV
;
A
#
# COMPACT_ATOMS: atom_id res chain seq x y z
N MET A 1 -26.10 -6.64 8.55
CA MET A 1 -24.94 -6.47 9.43
C MET A 1 -23.92 -7.44 8.91
N LEU A 2 -22.80 -6.96 8.38
CA LEU A 2 -21.67 -7.83 8.05
C LEU A 2 -21.21 -8.44 9.38
N GLY A 3 -21.18 -9.77 9.44
CA GLY A 3 -20.75 -10.50 10.62
C GLY A 3 -19.36 -10.11 11.07
N ASN A 4 -18.95 -10.57 12.25
CA ASN A 4 -17.63 -10.31 12.82
C ASN A 4 -16.54 -10.45 11.74
N ILE A 5 -15.75 -9.39 11.54
CA ILE A 5 -14.56 -9.41 10.71
C ILE A 5 -13.61 -10.45 11.33
N PRO A 6 -13.29 -11.57 10.67
CA PRO A 6 -12.56 -12.66 11.33
C PRO A 6 -11.10 -12.31 11.63
N GLY A 7 -10.47 -11.44 10.83
CA GLY A 7 -9.11 -10.97 11.08
C GLY A 7 -9.01 -9.97 12.23
N LYS A 8 -7.89 -9.98 12.95
CA LYS A 8 -7.62 -9.10 14.09
C LYS A 8 -6.78 -7.91 13.66
N GLU A 9 -7.14 -6.74 14.18
CA GLU A 9 -6.29 -5.57 14.04
C GLU A 9 -5.00 -5.74 14.83
N ARG A 10 -3.88 -5.78 14.13
CA ARG A 10 -2.54 -5.79 14.71
C ARG A 10 -2.11 -4.36 14.99
N ARG A 11 -1.51 -4.14 16.16
CA ARG A 11 -0.96 -2.84 16.58
C ARG A 11 0.57 -2.87 16.72
N LYS A 12 1.18 -3.92 16.18
CA LYS A 12 2.64 -4.09 16.15
C LYS A 12 3.11 -3.99 14.73
N TYR A 13 4.23 -3.34 14.51
CA TYR A 13 4.91 -3.37 13.23
C TYR A 13 5.27 -4.81 12.86
N MET A 14 5.07 -5.14 11.59
CA MET A 14 5.44 -6.42 10.99
C MET A 14 6.27 -6.10 9.75
N PRO A 15 7.47 -6.68 9.58
CA PRO A 15 8.31 -6.41 8.40
C PRO A 15 7.84 -7.15 7.14
N ASP A 16 6.96 -8.16 7.33
CA ASP A 16 6.39 -8.99 6.27
C ASP A 16 4.88 -8.77 6.24
N TYR A 17 4.38 -8.23 5.13
CA TYR A 17 2.96 -7.90 4.96
C TYR A 17 2.61 -7.69 3.49
N VAL A 18 1.32 -7.52 3.21
CA VAL A 18 0.80 -7.02 1.93
C VAL A 18 0.06 -5.71 2.18
N VAL A 19 0.53 -4.62 1.56
CA VAL A 19 -0.26 -3.38 1.49
C VAL A 19 -1.14 -3.44 0.26
N TYR A 20 -2.42 -3.06 0.40
CA TYR A 20 -3.35 -2.99 -0.73
C TYR A 20 -4.28 -1.80 -0.64
N ASP A 21 -4.85 -1.45 -1.78
CA ASP A 21 -5.77 -0.34 -1.94
C ASP A 21 -6.77 -0.64 -3.07
N LEU A 22 -7.97 -0.06 -2.99
CA LEU A 22 -9.06 -0.22 -3.95
C LEU A 22 -9.51 1.12 -4.51
N GLU A 23 -9.75 1.15 -5.84
CA GLU A 23 -10.58 2.17 -6.44
C GLU A 23 -11.98 1.60 -6.71
N THR A 24 -12.99 2.41 -6.49
CA THR A 24 -14.39 1.97 -6.53
C THR A 24 -15.29 2.96 -7.27
N THR A 25 -16.48 2.52 -7.67
CA THR A 25 -17.51 3.40 -8.29
C THR A 25 -18.15 4.37 -7.30
N GLY A 26 -17.82 4.25 -5.99
CA GLY A 26 -18.32 5.10 -4.93
C GLY A 26 -17.99 4.54 -3.54
N ILE A 27 -18.50 5.15 -2.49
CA ILE A 27 -18.07 4.89 -1.11
C ILE A 27 -18.87 3.81 -0.35
N SER A 28 -19.94 3.29 -0.95
CA SER A 28 -20.85 2.35 -0.29
C SER A 28 -20.58 0.91 -0.72
N CYS A 29 -19.99 0.11 0.13
CA CYS A 29 -19.75 -1.30 -0.18
C CYS A 29 -21.04 -2.12 -0.45
N GLN A 30 -22.26 -1.60 -0.16
CA GLN A 30 -23.50 -2.27 -0.51
C GLN A 30 -23.99 -1.95 -1.94
N ARG A 31 -23.54 -0.84 -2.54
CA ARG A 31 -24.06 -0.32 -3.81
C ARG A 31 -23.01 -0.11 -4.88
N ASP A 32 -21.76 0.04 -4.46
CA ASP A 32 -20.65 0.37 -5.35
C ASP A 32 -19.78 -0.85 -5.61
N GLU A 33 -19.07 -0.82 -6.72
CA GLU A 33 -18.26 -1.94 -7.20
C GLU A 33 -16.78 -1.52 -7.28
N VAL A 34 -15.88 -2.50 -7.16
CA VAL A 34 -14.44 -2.29 -7.35
C VAL A 34 -14.14 -2.10 -8.84
N ILE A 35 -13.28 -1.14 -9.18
CA ILE A 35 -12.83 -0.84 -10.54
C ILE A 35 -11.31 -0.90 -10.71
N GLU A 36 -10.53 -0.86 -9.63
CA GLU A 36 -9.11 -1.18 -9.59
C GLU A 36 -8.77 -1.78 -8.24
N ILE A 37 -7.88 -2.75 -8.24
CA ILE A 37 -7.28 -3.31 -7.03
C ILE A 37 -5.78 -3.40 -7.23
N SER A 38 -5.01 -2.94 -6.27
CA SER A 38 -3.56 -3.06 -6.28
C SER A 38 -3.05 -3.52 -4.92
N ALA A 39 -1.96 -4.27 -4.96
CA ALA A 39 -1.29 -4.72 -3.75
C ALA A 39 0.22 -4.82 -3.96
N ILE A 40 0.99 -4.61 -2.90
CA ILE A 40 2.44 -4.78 -2.88
C ILE A 40 2.78 -5.72 -1.73
N ARG A 41 3.43 -6.83 -2.06
CA ARG A 41 4.00 -7.72 -1.04
C ARG A 41 5.33 -7.16 -0.57
N VAL A 42 5.48 -7.08 0.74
CA VAL A 42 6.67 -6.57 1.42
C VAL A 42 7.29 -7.68 2.25
N ARG A 43 8.61 -7.80 2.22
CA ARG A 43 9.39 -8.72 3.04
C ARG A 43 10.60 -7.98 3.62
N GLY A 44 10.78 -8.09 4.92
CA GLY A 44 11.82 -7.34 5.62
C GLY A 44 11.72 -5.82 5.43
N GLY A 45 10.50 -5.27 5.29
CA GLY A 45 10.26 -3.85 5.01
C GLY A 45 10.48 -3.43 3.55
N HIS A 46 10.81 -4.36 2.64
CA HIS A 46 11.12 -4.05 1.23
C HIS A 46 10.07 -4.65 0.27
N PRO A 47 9.57 -3.87 -0.72
CA PRO A 47 8.70 -4.38 -1.76
C PRO A 47 9.38 -5.49 -2.57
N VAL A 48 8.70 -6.66 -2.71
CA VAL A 48 9.23 -7.82 -3.43
C VAL A 48 8.38 -8.23 -4.63
N SER A 49 7.07 -8.01 -4.59
CA SER A 49 6.18 -8.28 -5.73
C SER A 49 4.96 -7.36 -5.69
N THR A 50 4.31 -7.20 -6.84
CA THR A 50 3.19 -6.30 -7.04
C THR A 50 2.08 -7.00 -7.78
N PHE A 51 0.85 -6.78 -7.35
CA PHE A 51 -0.38 -7.15 -8.02
C PHE A 51 -1.13 -5.87 -8.38
N THR A 52 -1.67 -5.75 -9.59
CA THR A 52 -2.51 -4.62 -9.99
C THR A 52 -3.42 -5.03 -11.14
N GLN A 53 -4.70 -4.76 -11.02
CA GLN A 53 -5.71 -5.10 -12.01
C GLN A 53 -6.81 -4.04 -12.06
N LEU A 54 -7.14 -3.59 -13.28
CA LEU A 54 -8.39 -2.91 -13.56
C LEU A 54 -9.52 -3.94 -13.65
N VAL A 55 -10.70 -3.55 -13.21
CA VAL A 55 -11.86 -4.42 -13.08
C VAL A 55 -13.04 -3.84 -13.82
N ASN A 56 -13.75 -4.65 -14.59
CA ASN A 56 -15.03 -4.26 -15.17
C ASN A 56 -16.13 -4.36 -14.10
N PRO A 57 -16.73 -3.24 -13.67
CA PRO A 57 -17.77 -3.25 -12.65
C PRO A 57 -19.13 -3.76 -13.16
N GLY A 58 -19.27 -4.05 -14.46
CA GLY A 58 -20.53 -4.46 -15.09
C GLY A 58 -21.60 -3.35 -15.15
N ARG A 59 -21.21 -2.10 -14.92
CA ARG A 59 -22.08 -0.92 -14.87
C ARG A 59 -21.26 0.35 -15.18
N PRO A 60 -21.91 1.45 -15.62
CA PRO A 60 -21.21 2.71 -15.83
C PRO A 60 -20.57 3.24 -14.54
N ILE A 61 -19.37 3.81 -14.67
CA ILE A 61 -18.67 4.47 -13.59
C ILE A 61 -19.23 5.89 -13.42
N PRO A 62 -19.75 6.26 -12.23
CA PRO A 62 -20.24 7.60 -11.99
C PRO A 62 -19.14 8.66 -12.16
N TYR A 63 -19.49 9.81 -12.75
CA TYR A 63 -18.56 10.93 -12.94
C TYR A 63 -17.83 11.33 -11.63
N GLY A 64 -18.53 11.29 -10.50
CA GLY A 64 -17.94 11.60 -9.20
C GLY A 64 -16.79 10.66 -8.83
N ALA A 65 -16.83 9.39 -9.21
CA ALA A 65 -15.73 8.46 -9.01
C ALA A 65 -14.61 8.73 -10.04
N SER A 66 -14.94 8.80 -11.33
CA SER A 66 -13.94 9.07 -12.39
C SER A 66 -13.20 10.39 -12.22
N SER A 67 -13.85 11.41 -11.65
CA SER A 67 -13.20 12.70 -11.37
C SER A 67 -12.14 12.64 -10.26
N VAL A 68 -12.16 11.59 -9.42
CA VAL A 68 -11.20 11.36 -8.34
C VAL A 68 -10.11 10.39 -8.78
N ASN A 69 -10.50 9.20 -9.24
CA ASN A 69 -9.55 8.11 -9.54
C ASN A 69 -9.07 8.06 -11.00
N HIS A 70 -9.64 8.90 -11.87
CA HIS A 70 -9.31 8.99 -13.31
C HIS A 70 -9.48 7.67 -14.07
N ILE A 71 -10.38 6.80 -13.60
CA ILE A 71 -10.76 5.57 -14.28
C ILE A 71 -12.10 5.78 -14.98
N TYR A 72 -12.16 5.48 -16.28
CA TYR A 72 -13.29 5.71 -17.15
C TYR A 72 -13.80 4.40 -17.75
N ASP A 73 -15.06 4.36 -18.19
CA ASP A 73 -15.70 3.16 -18.73
C ASP A 73 -14.89 2.47 -19.84
N ASN A 74 -14.28 3.23 -20.73
CA ASN A 74 -13.46 2.70 -21.81
C ASN A 74 -12.17 2.00 -21.33
N MET A 75 -11.71 2.30 -20.13
CA MET A 75 -10.51 1.67 -19.55
C MET A 75 -10.80 0.30 -18.95
N VAL A 76 -12.05 0.05 -18.57
CA VAL A 76 -12.48 -1.16 -17.87
C VAL A 76 -13.38 -2.06 -18.72
N ALA A 77 -13.82 -1.63 -19.90
CA ALA A 77 -14.80 -2.33 -20.73
C ALA A 77 -14.35 -3.75 -21.12
N ASP A 78 -13.07 -3.95 -21.37
CA ASP A 78 -12.43 -5.21 -21.76
C ASP A 78 -11.76 -5.95 -20.60
N LYS A 79 -11.92 -5.46 -19.36
CA LYS A 79 -11.26 -6.03 -18.18
C LYS A 79 -12.09 -7.15 -17.56
N PRO A 80 -11.45 -8.08 -16.83
CA PRO A 80 -12.17 -9.14 -16.13
C PRO A 80 -13.12 -8.59 -15.08
N GLY A 81 -14.16 -9.36 -14.77
CA GLY A 81 -15.04 -9.06 -13.63
C GLY A 81 -14.37 -9.32 -12.29
N PHE A 82 -14.89 -8.69 -11.22
CA PHE A 82 -14.22 -8.74 -9.94
C PHE A 82 -14.13 -10.14 -9.33
N SER A 83 -15.03 -11.04 -9.60
CA SER A 83 -14.95 -12.43 -9.08
C SER A 83 -13.67 -13.15 -9.50
N GLN A 84 -13.22 -12.96 -10.75
CA GLN A 84 -11.96 -13.52 -11.22
C GLN A 84 -10.76 -12.83 -10.55
N VAL A 85 -10.74 -11.50 -10.60
CA VAL A 85 -9.63 -10.70 -10.04
C VAL A 85 -9.50 -10.89 -8.53
N LEU A 86 -10.63 -11.05 -7.83
CA LEU A 86 -10.63 -11.32 -6.39
C LEU A 86 -10.00 -12.67 -6.08
N GLY A 87 -10.26 -13.71 -6.88
CA GLY A 87 -9.60 -15.01 -6.71
C GLY A 87 -8.07 -14.89 -6.83
N GLU A 88 -7.59 -14.22 -7.89
CA GLU A 88 -6.15 -13.97 -8.10
C GLU A 88 -5.54 -13.11 -6.95
N PHE A 89 -6.29 -12.14 -6.45
CA PHE A 89 -5.88 -11.32 -5.30
C PHE A 89 -5.78 -12.15 -4.02
N LEU A 90 -6.73 -13.05 -3.76
CA LEU A 90 -6.69 -13.94 -2.59
C LEU A 90 -5.47 -14.87 -2.63
N ASP A 91 -5.13 -15.41 -3.80
CA ASP A 91 -3.90 -16.19 -4.00
C ASP A 91 -2.64 -15.33 -3.78
N PHE A 92 -2.70 -14.05 -4.20
CA PHE A 92 -1.59 -13.12 -3.98
C PHE A 92 -1.40 -12.79 -2.51
N ILE A 93 -2.43 -12.53 -1.73
CA ILE A 93 -2.27 -12.17 -0.31
C ILE A 93 -1.94 -13.37 0.58
N GLY A 94 -2.44 -14.58 0.26
CA GLY A 94 -2.29 -15.76 1.13
C GLY A 94 -2.65 -15.45 2.57
N ASP A 95 -1.80 -15.87 3.52
CA ASP A 95 -1.97 -15.65 4.96
C ASP A 95 -1.25 -14.39 5.49
N ASP A 96 -0.79 -13.53 4.60
CA ASP A 96 -0.05 -12.31 4.99
C ASP A 96 -0.93 -11.34 5.80
N VAL A 97 -0.28 -10.58 6.69
CA VAL A 97 -0.93 -9.43 7.35
C VAL A 97 -1.22 -8.35 6.32
N LEU A 98 -2.43 -7.83 6.32
CA LEU A 98 -2.86 -6.81 5.36
C LEU A 98 -2.63 -5.41 5.95
N VAL A 99 -2.10 -4.51 5.14
CA VAL A 99 -1.88 -3.10 5.52
C VAL A 99 -2.66 -2.20 4.57
N GLY A 100 -3.32 -1.18 5.10
CA GLY A 100 -4.03 -0.20 4.29
C GLY A 100 -4.37 1.05 5.10
N HIS A 101 -4.70 2.14 4.41
CA HIS A 101 -5.08 3.40 5.05
C HIS A 101 -6.59 3.51 5.18
N ASN A 102 -7.13 3.51 6.41
CA ASN A 102 -8.56 3.39 6.69
C ASN A 102 -9.17 2.06 6.19
N ILE A 103 -8.36 1.06 6.04
CA ILE A 103 -8.63 -0.23 5.42
C ILE A 103 -9.84 -0.94 6.05
N LYS A 104 -9.94 -0.89 7.39
CA LYS A 104 -11.03 -1.50 8.16
C LYS A 104 -12.40 -0.95 7.79
N ARG A 105 -12.49 0.35 7.52
CA ARG A 105 -13.77 1.02 7.28
C ARG A 105 -14.15 1.07 5.81
N PHE A 106 -13.19 0.86 4.92
CA PHE A 106 -13.41 0.98 3.50
C PHE A 106 -13.06 -0.33 2.76
N ASP A 107 -11.81 -0.57 2.43
CA ASP A 107 -11.37 -1.64 1.52
C ASP A 107 -11.81 -3.03 1.96
N MET A 108 -11.62 -3.37 3.23
CA MET A 108 -11.99 -4.67 3.76
C MET A 108 -13.49 -4.96 3.64
N ASN A 109 -14.34 -3.93 3.70
CA ASN A 109 -15.79 -4.15 3.56
C ASN A 109 -16.18 -4.58 2.14
N PHE A 110 -15.50 -4.06 1.10
CA PHE A 110 -15.68 -4.53 -0.27
C PHE A 110 -15.18 -5.96 -0.43
N ILE A 111 -13.96 -6.25 0.06
CA ILE A 111 -13.39 -7.61 -0.02
C ILE A 111 -14.27 -8.62 0.71
N TYR A 112 -14.73 -8.35 1.94
CA TYR A 112 -15.61 -9.27 2.68
C TYR A 112 -16.95 -9.50 1.98
N ARG A 113 -17.59 -8.42 1.50
CA ARG A 113 -18.85 -8.54 0.73
C ARG A 113 -18.66 -9.46 -0.47
N ASP A 114 -17.61 -9.24 -1.24
CA ASP A 114 -17.43 -9.93 -2.51
C ASP A 114 -16.86 -11.34 -2.34
N CYS A 115 -16.03 -11.59 -1.34
CA CYS A 115 -15.68 -12.96 -0.93
C CYS A 115 -16.93 -13.76 -0.54
N GLN A 116 -17.82 -13.17 0.26
CA GLN A 116 -19.08 -13.83 0.62
C GLN A 116 -20.00 -14.02 -0.59
N ARG A 117 -20.07 -13.02 -1.48
CA ARG A 117 -20.92 -13.04 -2.67
C ARG A 117 -20.48 -14.08 -3.69
N TYR A 118 -19.18 -14.18 -3.96
CA TYR A 118 -18.66 -15.01 -5.04
C TYR A 118 -18.19 -16.39 -4.57
N PHE A 119 -17.71 -16.52 -3.34
CA PHE A 119 -17.08 -17.73 -2.85
C PHE A 119 -17.78 -18.34 -1.63
N GLY A 120 -18.78 -17.67 -1.06
CA GLY A 120 -19.50 -18.14 0.15
C GLY A 120 -18.65 -18.16 1.42
N GLN A 121 -17.48 -17.54 1.39
CA GLN A 121 -16.51 -17.47 2.49
C GLN A 121 -15.95 -16.07 2.64
N THR A 122 -15.15 -15.82 3.64
CA THR A 122 -14.44 -14.54 3.83
C THR A 122 -12.99 -14.79 4.18
N ILE A 123 -12.17 -13.74 4.10
CA ILE A 123 -10.76 -13.78 4.51
C ILE A 123 -10.67 -13.59 6.03
N ASP A 124 -9.66 -14.17 6.64
CA ASP A 124 -9.37 -14.07 8.08
C ASP A 124 -7.98 -13.47 8.36
N ASN A 125 -7.36 -12.89 7.34
CA ASN A 125 -6.09 -12.19 7.46
C ASN A 125 -6.15 -11.12 8.54
N ASP A 126 -5.17 -11.11 9.42
CA ASP A 126 -4.96 -10.00 10.32
C ASP A 126 -4.58 -8.73 9.55
N TYR A 127 -4.82 -7.56 10.12
CA TYR A 127 -4.58 -6.31 9.40
C TYR A 127 -3.99 -5.21 10.30
N ILE A 128 -3.34 -4.24 9.67
CA ILE A 128 -2.85 -3.00 10.28
C ILE A 128 -3.49 -1.83 9.54
N ASP A 129 -4.21 -0.97 10.28
CA ASP A 129 -4.78 0.26 9.74
C ASP A 129 -3.83 1.44 9.97
N THR A 130 -3.21 1.93 8.92
CA THR A 130 -2.23 3.04 9.01
C THR A 130 -2.87 4.36 9.44
N LEU A 131 -4.19 4.56 9.25
CA LEU A 131 -4.90 5.70 9.83
C LEU A 131 -4.95 5.61 11.37
N HIS A 132 -5.11 4.41 11.94
CA HIS A 132 -5.04 4.21 13.39
C HIS A 132 -3.63 4.51 13.93
N MET A 133 -2.61 4.02 13.23
CA MET A 133 -1.22 4.31 13.57
C MET A 133 -0.92 5.82 13.48
N ALA A 134 -1.39 6.49 12.43
CA ALA A 134 -1.25 7.94 12.27
C ALA A 134 -1.94 8.75 13.38
N LYS A 135 -3.08 8.29 13.90
CA LYS A 135 -3.74 8.94 15.05
C LYS A 135 -2.89 8.89 16.32
N GLN A 136 -2.08 7.87 16.46
CA GLN A 136 -1.18 7.72 17.60
C GLN A 136 0.11 8.55 17.41
N CYS A 137 0.69 8.54 16.20
CA CYS A 137 1.88 9.32 15.88
C CYS A 137 1.61 10.83 15.91
N PHE A 138 0.45 11.25 15.40
CA PHE A 138 0.10 12.65 15.19
C PHE A 138 -1.23 13.02 15.88
N PRO A 139 -1.34 12.93 17.22
CA PRO A 139 -2.62 13.16 17.93
C PRO A 139 -3.17 14.56 17.71
N ALA A 140 -2.33 15.57 17.57
CA ALA A 140 -2.73 16.97 17.37
C ALA A 140 -3.20 17.30 15.95
N TRP A 141 -2.99 16.41 14.96
CA TRP A 141 -3.38 16.71 13.60
C TRP A 141 -4.90 16.63 13.41
N LYS A 142 -5.46 17.59 12.68
CA LYS A 142 -6.87 17.60 12.31
C LYS A 142 -7.17 16.59 11.19
N HIS A 143 -6.29 16.51 10.21
CA HIS A 143 -6.42 15.64 9.05
C HIS A 143 -5.22 14.69 8.97
N ARG A 144 -5.50 13.42 8.73
CA ARG A 144 -4.50 12.33 8.62
C ARG A 144 -4.79 11.48 7.39
N ARG A 145 -5.11 12.16 6.27
CA ARG A 145 -5.25 11.48 4.97
C ARG A 145 -3.87 10.97 4.55
N LEU A 146 -3.85 9.99 3.68
CA LEU A 146 -2.61 9.39 3.21
C LEU A 146 -1.68 10.44 2.59
N GLU A 147 -2.24 11.37 1.80
CA GLU A 147 -1.49 12.46 1.17
C GLU A 147 -0.85 13.39 2.22
N ASN A 148 -1.57 13.73 3.31
CA ASN A 148 -1.01 14.57 4.36
C ASN A 148 0.18 13.90 5.07
N LEU A 149 0.11 12.58 5.27
CA LEU A 149 1.20 11.80 5.83
C LEU A 149 2.37 11.70 4.84
N ALA A 150 2.09 11.48 3.56
CA ALA A 150 3.08 11.44 2.50
C ALA A 150 3.85 12.77 2.40
N GLU A 151 3.13 13.89 2.36
CA GLU A 151 3.73 15.24 2.36
C GLU A 151 4.62 15.48 3.58
N HIS A 152 4.17 15.08 4.77
CA HIS A 152 4.96 15.20 6.00
C HIS A 152 6.30 14.46 5.92
N TYR A 153 6.31 13.29 5.30
CA TYR A 153 7.51 12.47 5.13
C TYR A 153 8.29 12.78 3.84
N GLY A 154 7.88 13.80 3.07
CA GLY A 154 8.53 14.16 1.81
C GLY A 154 8.34 13.13 0.71
N ILE A 155 7.28 12.32 0.78
CA ILE A 155 6.90 11.32 -0.23
C ILE A 155 6.06 12.02 -1.29
N SER A 156 6.35 11.75 -2.58
CA SER A 156 5.59 12.32 -3.69
C SER A 156 4.14 11.82 -3.69
N THR A 157 3.20 12.75 -3.81
CA THR A 157 1.77 12.48 -3.99
C THR A 157 1.34 12.50 -5.46
N GLN A 158 2.28 12.61 -6.39
CA GLN A 158 2.00 12.60 -7.81
C GLN A 158 1.42 11.24 -8.23
N GLY A 159 0.24 11.26 -8.84
CA GLY A 159 -0.49 10.05 -9.24
C GLY A 159 -1.32 9.43 -8.11
N ALA A 160 -1.55 10.14 -7.00
CA ALA A 160 -2.54 9.76 -5.99
C ALA A 160 -3.92 9.49 -6.64
N HIS A 161 -4.75 8.71 -5.96
CA HIS A 161 -6.03 8.19 -6.47
C HIS A 161 -5.88 7.21 -7.64
N ARG A 162 -4.80 6.46 -7.62
CA ARG A 162 -4.60 5.21 -8.36
C ARG A 162 -4.08 4.17 -7.37
N ALA A 163 -4.78 3.07 -7.25
CA ALA A 163 -4.58 2.09 -6.19
C ALA A 163 -3.11 1.65 -6.03
N LEU A 164 -2.35 1.49 -7.13
CA LEU A 164 -0.94 1.12 -7.03
C LEU A 164 -0.06 2.25 -6.44
N GLN A 165 -0.34 3.49 -6.81
CA GLN A 165 0.41 4.64 -6.28
C GLN A 165 0.09 4.84 -4.81
N ASP A 166 -1.16 4.65 -4.41
CA ASP A 166 -1.59 4.75 -3.01
C ASP A 166 -1.00 3.61 -2.17
N CYS A 167 -0.86 2.40 -2.72
CA CYS A 167 -0.09 1.32 -2.11
C CYS A 167 1.38 1.71 -1.88
N HIS A 168 2.06 2.30 -2.87
CA HIS A 168 3.45 2.75 -2.72
C HIS A 168 3.60 3.85 -1.67
N MET A 169 2.70 4.83 -1.69
CA MET A 169 2.65 5.89 -0.68
C MET A 169 2.45 5.31 0.73
N ASN A 170 1.45 4.44 0.87
CA ASN A 170 1.09 3.86 2.17
C ASN A 170 2.20 2.96 2.71
N GLN A 171 2.86 2.19 1.85
CA GLN A 171 4.02 1.37 2.24
C GLN A 171 5.13 2.24 2.83
N GLN A 172 5.52 3.32 2.16
CA GLN A 172 6.58 4.21 2.64
C GLN A 172 6.17 4.95 3.93
N VAL A 173 4.94 5.45 4.00
CA VAL A 173 4.38 6.09 5.20
C VAL A 173 4.37 5.12 6.38
N PHE A 174 3.98 3.86 6.16
CA PHE A 174 3.94 2.83 7.20
C PHE A 174 5.34 2.57 7.79
N GLU A 175 6.36 2.39 6.94
CA GLU A 175 7.73 2.16 7.36
C GLU A 175 8.30 3.37 8.15
N LEU A 176 8.05 4.59 7.69
CA LEU A 176 8.55 5.79 8.35
C LEU A 176 7.86 6.03 9.70
N MET A 177 6.54 5.85 9.78
CA MET A 177 5.83 5.89 11.06
C MET A 177 6.35 4.84 12.04
N ALA A 178 6.66 3.63 11.57
CA ALA A 178 7.23 2.58 12.41
C ALA A 178 8.60 2.98 12.98
N GLN A 179 9.46 3.59 12.15
CA GLN A 179 10.75 4.10 12.58
C GLN A 179 10.62 5.21 13.64
N ASP A 180 9.69 6.14 13.45
CA ASP A 180 9.47 7.24 14.40
C ASP A 180 8.97 6.73 15.75
N ILE A 181 8.08 5.74 15.76
CA ILE A 181 7.62 5.10 17.00
C ILE A 181 8.80 4.39 17.71
N ALA A 182 9.62 3.67 16.95
CA ALA A 182 10.78 2.99 17.50
C ALA A 182 11.80 3.97 18.12
N LYS A 183 12.08 5.10 17.43
CA LYS A 183 12.96 6.16 17.95
C LYS A 183 12.40 6.80 19.22
N ALA A 184 11.09 7.08 19.26
CA ALA A 184 10.45 7.65 20.44
C ALA A 184 10.53 6.71 21.66
N ALA A 185 10.36 5.40 21.44
CA ALA A 185 10.49 4.40 22.50
C ALA A 185 11.91 4.32 23.07
N ASN A 186 12.95 4.42 22.22
CA ASN A 186 14.36 4.32 22.62
C ASN A 186 14.88 5.58 23.31
N ASN A 187 14.33 6.76 23.01
CA ASN A 187 14.80 8.04 23.56
C ASN A 187 14.22 8.38 24.95
N GLY A 188 13.54 7.46 25.65
CA GLY A 188 13.01 7.68 26.99
C GLY A 188 12.02 8.83 27.13
N GLY A 189 11.62 9.45 26.03
CA GLY A 189 10.60 10.48 25.97
C GLY A 189 9.25 9.86 26.29
N GLY A 190 8.67 10.27 27.41
CA GLY A 190 7.39 9.74 27.90
C GLY A 190 6.29 9.85 26.85
N VAL A 191 6.14 8.82 26.06
CA VAL A 191 4.99 8.59 25.23
C VAL A 191 3.87 8.10 26.15
N HIS A 192 3.37 9.02 26.98
CA HIS A 192 2.11 8.81 27.68
C HIS A 192 1.04 8.64 26.62
N GLN A 193 0.55 7.39 26.49
CA GLN A 193 -0.59 6.92 25.69
C GLN A 193 -0.32 6.38 24.26
N LEU A 194 0.85 5.88 23.93
CA LEU A 194 0.96 4.89 22.87
C LEU A 194 0.54 3.52 23.45
N GLY A 195 -0.74 3.24 23.46
CA GLY A 195 -1.26 1.98 23.97
C GLY A 195 -0.60 0.82 23.22
N ASN A 196 0.33 0.13 23.90
CA ASN A 196 0.86 -1.19 23.55
C ASN A 196 1.29 -1.45 22.09
N LEU A 197 1.91 -0.48 21.41
CA LEU A 197 2.70 -0.77 20.20
C LEU A 197 4.05 -1.32 20.64
N ASN A 198 4.13 -2.62 20.84
CA ASN A 198 5.38 -3.29 21.11
C ASN A 198 6.03 -3.67 19.77
N PHE A 199 6.95 -2.84 19.31
CA PHE A 199 7.80 -3.16 18.17
C PHE A 199 8.86 -4.13 18.67
N GLY A 200 8.73 -5.42 18.31
CA GLY A 200 9.82 -6.37 18.48
C GLY A 200 11.08 -5.77 17.89
N GLN A 201 12.22 -6.01 18.55
CA GLN A 201 13.54 -5.47 18.19
C GLN A 201 13.71 -5.41 16.67
N ILE A 202 13.65 -4.19 16.12
CA ILE A 202 14.19 -3.93 14.78
C ILE A 202 15.69 -4.15 15.00
N GLY A 203 16.21 -5.27 14.49
CA GLY A 203 17.63 -5.59 14.61
C GLY A 203 18.44 -4.38 14.18
N GLU A 204 19.37 -3.94 15.02
CA GLU A 204 20.34 -2.91 14.69
C GLU A 204 21.02 -3.33 13.38
N MET A 205 20.60 -2.72 12.28
CA MET A 205 21.43 -2.72 11.09
C MET A 205 22.67 -1.88 11.45
N GLN A 206 23.74 -2.58 11.82
CA GLN A 206 25.05 -1.95 11.96
C GLN A 206 25.34 -1.20 10.67
N GLY A 207 25.33 0.11 10.78
CA GLY A 207 25.67 1.02 9.71
C GLY A 207 27.10 0.82 9.30
N ASN A 208 27.33 0.10 8.22
CA ASN A 208 28.49 0.31 7.43
C ASN A 208 28.32 1.63 6.68
N SER A 209 28.92 2.66 7.22
CA SER A 209 29.04 3.97 6.60
C SER A 209 29.75 3.85 5.27
N SER A 210 28.97 3.90 4.19
CA SER A 210 29.44 4.20 2.84
C SER A 210 28.59 5.32 2.26
N PRO A 211 29.16 6.21 1.43
CA PRO A 211 28.69 7.58 1.26
C PRO A 211 27.32 7.66 0.57
N GLN A 212 26.57 8.66 1.00
CA GLN A 212 25.26 9.13 0.50
C GLN A 212 25.06 8.86 -1.01
N GLY A 213 24.36 7.78 -1.33
CA GLY A 213 23.84 7.52 -2.66
C GLY A 213 22.35 7.83 -2.67
N GLU A 214 21.94 8.83 -3.43
CA GLU A 214 20.54 9.12 -3.71
C GLU A 214 19.85 7.83 -4.16
N ASN A 215 18.89 7.35 -3.37
CA ASN A 215 18.04 6.22 -3.76
C ASN A 215 17.09 6.68 -4.87
N ARG A 216 17.47 6.42 -6.13
CA ARG A 216 16.68 6.73 -7.31
C ARG A 216 15.83 5.52 -7.68
N TYR A 217 14.57 5.76 -8.06
CA TYR A 217 13.62 4.73 -8.46
C TYR A 217 13.28 4.86 -9.94
N CYS A 218 13.06 3.72 -10.58
CA CYS A 218 12.69 3.63 -11.97
C CYS A 218 11.27 4.18 -12.20
N PRO A 219 11.05 5.17 -13.09
CA PRO A 219 9.73 5.74 -13.33
C PRO A 219 8.78 4.79 -14.08
N ARG A 220 9.29 3.65 -14.60
CA ARG A 220 8.47 2.67 -15.33
C ARG A 220 7.97 1.52 -14.46
N CYS A 221 8.78 1.07 -13.49
CA CYS A 221 8.46 -0.12 -12.70
C CYS A 221 8.78 0.08 -11.21
N HIS A 222 9.17 1.29 -10.80
CA HIS A 222 9.50 1.70 -9.44
C HIS A 222 10.59 0.85 -8.72
N SER A 223 11.26 -0.07 -9.42
CA SER A 223 12.45 -0.76 -8.89
C SER A 223 13.59 0.25 -8.74
N THR A 224 14.50 0.00 -7.81
CA THR A 224 15.67 0.88 -7.59
C THR A 224 16.51 1.02 -8.84
N LEU A 225 17.02 2.22 -9.08
CA LEU A 225 18.04 2.46 -10.10
C LEU A 225 19.42 2.19 -9.50
N LYS A 226 20.22 1.41 -10.21
CA LYS A 226 21.63 1.11 -9.84
C LYS A 226 22.57 1.79 -10.80
N LYS A 227 23.56 2.49 -10.27
CA LYS A 227 24.63 3.09 -11.09
C LYS A 227 25.45 1.98 -11.73
N ARG A 228 25.54 1.98 -13.05
CA ARG A 228 26.24 0.99 -13.85
C ARG A 228 27.24 1.68 -14.77
N LYS A 229 28.34 0.99 -15.10
CA LYS A 229 29.34 1.47 -16.04
C LYS A 229 29.03 0.89 -17.44
N GLY A 230 28.73 1.76 -18.39
CA GLY A 230 28.56 1.42 -19.81
C GLY A 230 29.75 1.80 -20.65
N ARG A 231 29.66 1.58 -21.99
CA ARG A 231 30.73 1.89 -22.96
C ARG A 231 31.06 3.39 -23.01
N PHE A 232 30.09 4.26 -22.73
CA PHE A 232 30.20 5.71 -22.86
C PHE A 232 30.17 6.46 -21.50
N GLY A 233 30.29 5.76 -20.38
CA GLY A 233 30.27 6.37 -19.06
C GLY A 233 29.35 5.66 -18.09
N TYR A 234 29.02 6.34 -16.97
CA TYR A 234 28.10 5.80 -15.99
C TYR A 234 26.66 6.18 -16.35
N PHE A 235 25.74 5.27 -16.06
CA PHE A 235 24.30 5.47 -16.21
C PHE A 235 23.55 4.80 -15.06
N TRP A 236 22.32 5.25 -14.80
CA TRP A 236 21.42 4.59 -13.88
C TRP A 236 20.59 3.55 -14.64
N GLY A 237 20.70 2.29 -14.29
CA GLY A 237 19.94 1.19 -14.89
C GLY A 237 18.96 0.58 -13.89
N CYS A 238 17.75 0.30 -14.35
CA CYS A 238 16.73 -0.34 -13.53
C CYS A 238 17.18 -1.72 -13.03
N SER A 239 16.96 -2.00 -11.74
CA SER A 239 17.24 -3.32 -11.15
C SER A 239 16.27 -4.40 -11.62
N GLY A 240 15.10 -4.02 -12.16
CA GLY A 240 14.11 -4.92 -12.76
C GLY A 240 14.50 -5.48 -14.14
N PHE A 241 15.72 -5.23 -14.64
CA PHE A 241 16.21 -5.86 -15.87
C PHE A 241 16.27 -7.40 -15.70
N PRO A 242 15.86 -8.20 -16.70
CA PRO A 242 15.52 -7.83 -18.09
C PRO A 242 14.08 -7.36 -18.34
N ASN A 243 13.18 -7.46 -17.37
CA ASN A 243 11.77 -7.14 -17.54
C ASN A 243 11.53 -5.62 -17.69
N CYS A 244 12.32 -4.80 -17.02
CA CYS A 244 12.36 -3.36 -17.22
C CYS A 244 13.72 -2.90 -17.72
N ARG A 245 13.73 -2.25 -18.90
CA ARG A 245 14.96 -1.78 -19.58
C ARG A 245 15.18 -0.27 -19.43
N TYR A 246 14.56 0.36 -18.40
CA TYR A 246 14.74 1.79 -18.19
C TYR A 246 16.19 2.11 -17.82
N THR A 247 16.71 3.17 -18.44
CA THR A 247 18.02 3.75 -18.13
C THR A 247 17.94 5.27 -18.17
N GLU A 248 18.77 5.94 -17.38
CA GLU A 248 18.88 7.39 -17.31
C GLU A 248 20.37 7.76 -17.20
N ASN A 249 20.78 8.86 -17.81
CA ASN A 249 22.17 9.34 -17.75
C ASN A 249 22.49 9.88 -16.35
N VAL A 250 23.77 9.80 -15.96
CA VAL A 250 24.28 10.32 -14.69
C VAL A 250 24.49 11.80 -14.76
#